data_934b8576b0e44e871b42bb228ff64fae
#
_entry.id   934b8576b0e44e871b42bb228ff64fae
#
_cell.length_a   1.000
_cell.length_b   1.000
_cell.length_c   1.000
_cell.angle_alpha   90.00
_cell.angle_beta   90.00
_cell.angle_gamma   90.00
#
_symmetry.space_group_name_H-M   'P 1'
#
loop_
_entity.id
_entity.type
_entity.pdbx_description
1 polymer ?
#
loop_
_entity_poly.entity_id
_entity_poly.type
_entity_poly.pdbx_seq_one_letter_code
_entity_poly.pdbx_strand_id
1 'polypeptide(L)'
;MFRALILEKNAEGTAAARIAELADDSLPPGEVTVAVEYSTLNYKDGLCLSPTGSGLVRSYPHVAGIDFAGVVEASEDARYRPGDRVVLTGWRVGELYWGGYATRARVKADWLVPLPEALTTRQAMAVGTAGLTSMLAVLALEDHGLTPDQGEVLVTGAAGGVGSVAVALLAHLGYAVAAVTGRPQTERYLRDLGASRIVPRADLAETVKRPLEGEIWAGCIDAVGGPMLARVLGQLKYGASVAAVGLAGGSGLPASVIPFLLRGINILGIDSVLCPYDRRLRAWGRIAQGLPLDKLEAMILPAVLADLPALGAAIVKGDVRGRVVVDLRG
;
A
#
# COMPACT_ATOMS: atom_id res chain seq x y z
N MET A 1 26.01 3.98 -15.92
CA MET A 1 25.23 2.74 -16.17
C MET A 1 24.47 2.36 -14.91
N PHE A 2 23.22 1.89 -15.03
CA PHE A 2 22.43 1.42 -13.92
C PHE A 2 21.58 0.20 -14.34
N ARG A 3 21.31 -0.70 -13.40
CA ARG A 3 20.52 -1.92 -13.62
C ARG A 3 19.06 -1.65 -13.38
N ALA A 4 18.17 -2.18 -14.25
CA ALA A 4 16.72 -2.01 -14.11
C ALA A 4 15.94 -3.25 -14.58
N LEU A 5 14.76 -3.46 -14.02
CA LEU A 5 13.73 -4.36 -14.54
C LEU A 5 12.88 -3.58 -15.54
N ILE A 6 13.07 -3.87 -16.83
CA ILE A 6 12.38 -3.19 -17.93
C ILE A 6 11.20 -4.04 -18.38
N LEU A 7 10.08 -3.37 -18.60
CA LEU A 7 8.93 -3.90 -19.32
C LEU A 7 9.03 -3.52 -20.80
N GLU A 8 8.96 -4.49 -21.67
CA GLU A 8 8.94 -4.31 -23.13
C GLU A 8 7.75 -5.07 -23.74
N LYS A 9 7.25 -4.60 -24.88
CA LYS A 9 6.28 -5.37 -25.66
C LYS A 9 6.98 -6.14 -26.75
N ASN A 10 6.64 -7.41 -26.89
CA ASN A 10 7.03 -8.21 -28.04
C ASN A 10 6.20 -7.82 -29.28
N ALA A 11 6.50 -8.41 -30.42
CA ALA A 11 5.80 -8.16 -31.67
C ALA A 11 4.28 -8.50 -31.62
N GLU A 12 3.88 -9.37 -30.67
CA GLU A 12 2.50 -9.80 -30.45
C GLU A 12 1.76 -8.89 -29.46
N GLY A 13 2.43 -7.83 -28.93
CA GLY A 13 1.86 -6.88 -27.98
C GLY A 13 1.85 -7.36 -26.52
N THR A 14 2.40 -8.54 -26.23
CA THR A 14 2.52 -9.06 -24.87
C THR A 14 3.66 -8.38 -24.12
N ALA A 15 3.42 -7.92 -22.90
CA ALA A 15 4.45 -7.33 -22.06
C ALA A 15 5.35 -8.42 -21.44
N ALA A 16 6.65 -8.21 -21.48
CA ALA A 16 7.65 -9.06 -20.84
C ALA A 16 8.59 -8.22 -19.98
N ALA A 17 8.97 -8.76 -18.82
CA ALA A 17 9.93 -8.14 -17.93
C ALA A 17 11.32 -8.77 -18.14
N ARG A 18 12.36 -7.93 -18.25
CA ARG A 18 13.75 -8.39 -18.24
C ARG A 18 14.65 -7.44 -17.45
N ILE A 19 15.71 -7.95 -16.88
CA ILE A 19 16.76 -7.14 -16.25
C ILE A 19 17.73 -6.67 -17.33
N ALA A 20 18.06 -5.38 -17.30
CA ALA A 20 18.99 -4.76 -18.27
C ALA A 20 19.89 -3.73 -17.59
N GLU A 21 21.07 -3.56 -18.15
CA GLU A 21 21.94 -2.42 -17.88
C GLU A 21 21.59 -1.29 -18.86
N LEU A 22 21.33 -0.10 -18.29
CA LEU A 22 20.94 1.11 -19.02
C LEU A 22 22.00 2.19 -18.88
N ALA A 23 22.13 3.03 -19.89
CA ALA A 23 22.98 4.20 -19.83
C ALA A 23 22.34 5.31 -18.97
N ASP A 24 23.15 6.11 -18.28
CA ASP A 24 22.66 7.17 -17.38
C ASP A 24 21.89 8.28 -18.12
N ASP A 25 22.16 8.50 -19.39
CA ASP A 25 21.47 9.44 -20.27
C ASP A 25 20.05 8.97 -20.65
N SER A 26 19.72 7.70 -20.44
CA SER A 26 18.38 7.16 -20.64
C SER A 26 17.42 7.51 -19.50
N LEU A 27 17.91 8.02 -18.35
CA LEU A 27 17.05 8.47 -17.26
C LEU A 27 16.11 9.58 -17.72
N PRO A 28 14.81 9.50 -17.35
CA PRO A 28 13.84 10.53 -17.73
C PRO A 28 14.19 11.89 -17.12
N PRO A 29 13.62 13.00 -17.64
CA PRO A 29 13.78 14.33 -17.04
C PRO A 29 13.27 14.37 -15.58
N GLY A 30 14.00 15.11 -14.73
CA GLY A 30 13.66 15.31 -13.31
C GLY A 30 14.79 16.07 -12.61
N GLU A 31 14.45 16.70 -11.50
CA GLU A 31 15.37 17.57 -10.75
C GLU A 31 16.29 16.79 -9.80
N VAL A 32 15.88 15.59 -9.36
CA VAL A 32 16.64 14.83 -8.35
C VAL A 32 16.96 13.44 -8.85
N THR A 33 18.25 13.09 -8.82
CA THR A 33 18.75 11.75 -9.12
C THR A 33 19.02 11.02 -7.81
N VAL A 34 18.47 9.81 -7.67
CA VAL A 34 18.54 8.99 -6.45
C VAL A 34 19.22 7.66 -6.77
N ALA A 35 20.25 7.30 -5.99
CA ALA A 35 20.72 5.93 -5.89
C ALA A 35 19.68 5.14 -5.11
N VAL A 36 18.95 4.27 -5.78
CA VAL A 36 17.87 3.49 -5.18
C VAL A 36 18.48 2.27 -4.47
N GLU A 37 18.25 2.17 -3.17
CA GLU A 37 18.73 1.05 -2.37
C GLU A 37 17.69 -0.07 -2.29
N TYR A 38 16.43 0.31 -2.08
CA TYR A 38 15.32 -0.62 -1.93
C TYR A 38 14.08 -0.15 -2.67
N SER A 39 13.30 -1.11 -3.14
CA SER A 39 11.94 -0.96 -3.61
C SER A 39 11.02 -1.93 -2.88
N THR A 40 9.75 -2.00 -3.27
CA THR A 40 8.79 -2.95 -2.71
C THR A 40 7.80 -3.40 -3.77
N LEU A 41 7.16 -4.57 -3.57
CA LEU A 41 6.12 -5.05 -4.46
C LEU A 41 4.74 -4.78 -3.86
N ASN A 42 3.91 -4.08 -4.60
CA ASN A 42 2.50 -3.84 -4.28
C ASN A 42 1.59 -4.58 -5.28
N TYR A 43 0.30 -4.69 -4.97
CA TYR A 43 -0.70 -5.27 -5.87
C TYR A 43 -0.70 -4.60 -7.25
N LYS A 44 -0.53 -3.27 -7.29
CA LYS A 44 -0.47 -2.48 -8.51
C LYS A 44 0.77 -2.83 -9.36
N ASP A 45 1.90 -3.07 -8.73
CA ASP A 45 3.11 -3.53 -9.43
C ASP A 45 2.88 -4.89 -10.07
N GLY A 46 2.19 -5.81 -9.37
CA GLY A 46 1.79 -7.09 -9.94
C GLY A 46 0.92 -6.95 -11.19
N LEU A 47 0.01 -5.97 -11.19
CA LEU A 47 -0.79 -5.64 -12.38
C LEU A 47 0.08 -5.08 -13.52
N CYS A 48 1.07 -4.22 -13.22
CA CYS A 48 1.99 -3.67 -14.22
C CYS A 48 2.89 -4.77 -14.81
N LEU A 49 3.31 -5.74 -14.02
CA LEU A 49 4.14 -6.88 -14.43
C LEU A 49 3.35 -7.96 -15.20
N SER A 50 2.02 -7.88 -15.23
CA SER A 50 1.19 -8.89 -15.89
C SER A 50 1.45 -8.92 -17.41
N PRO A 51 1.71 -10.10 -17.99
CA PRO A 51 1.93 -10.24 -19.44
C PRO A 51 0.75 -9.76 -20.30
N THR A 52 -0.48 -9.93 -19.79
CA THR A 52 -1.69 -9.48 -20.50
C THR A 52 -1.88 -7.96 -20.45
N GLY A 53 -1.07 -7.27 -19.63
CA GLY A 53 -1.19 -5.83 -19.38
C GLY A 53 -2.46 -5.49 -18.59
N SER A 54 -2.37 -4.46 -17.76
CA SER A 54 -3.51 -3.95 -16.98
C SER A 54 -4.03 -2.61 -17.51
N GLY A 55 -3.40 -2.08 -18.57
CA GLY A 55 -3.64 -0.72 -19.06
C GLY A 55 -3.04 0.38 -18.17
N LEU A 56 -2.36 0.03 -17.08
CA LEU A 56 -1.69 0.99 -16.20
C LEU A 56 -0.42 1.55 -16.85
N VAL A 57 0.42 0.67 -17.41
CA VAL A 57 1.59 1.05 -18.21
C VAL A 57 1.14 1.38 -19.64
N ARG A 58 1.38 2.62 -20.06
CA ARG A 58 0.91 3.13 -21.37
C ARG A 58 1.99 3.24 -22.43
N SER A 59 3.24 3.39 -22.01
CA SER A 59 4.41 3.53 -22.90
C SER A 59 5.47 2.48 -22.57
N TYR A 60 6.13 1.96 -23.61
CA TYR A 60 7.20 0.98 -23.51
C TYR A 60 8.39 1.44 -24.37
N PRO A 61 9.66 1.16 -23.97
CA PRO A 61 10.05 0.45 -22.75
C PRO A 61 9.71 1.23 -21.49
N HIS A 62 9.46 0.52 -20.36
CA HIS A 62 9.08 1.12 -19.09
C HIS A 62 9.77 0.45 -17.91
N VAL A 63 10.14 1.22 -16.90
CA VAL A 63 10.61 0.71 -15.61
C VAL A 63 9.46 0.76 -14.62
N ALA A 64 9.03 -0.40 -14.12
CA ALA A 64 7.98 -0.49 -13.11
C ALA A 64 8.48 -0.21 -11.69
N GLY A 65 7.63 -0.40 -10.67
CA GLY A 65 7.93 -0.14 -9.26
C GLY A 65 7.39 1.20 -8.79
N ILE A 66 6.23 1.15 -8.08
CA ILE A 66 5.55 2.39 -7.66
C ILE A 66 6.17 3.05 -6.44
N ASP A 67 7.12 2.40 -5.79
CA ASP A 67 7.79 2.86 -4.58
C ASP A 67 9.30 2.68 -4.69
N PHE A 68 10.06 3.57 -4.07
CA PHE A 68 11.47 3.35 -3.79
C PHE A 68 11.97 4.19 -2.61
N ALA A 69 13.08 3.78 -2.00
CA ALA A 69 13.86 4.56 -1.06
C ALA A 69 15.35 4.43 -1.38
N GLY A 70 16.08 5.50 -1.15
CA GLY A 70 17.51 5.56 -1.47
C GLY A 70 18.15 6.86 -1.02
N VAL A 71 19.29 7.14 -1.60
CA VAL A 71 20.12 8.30 -1.28
C VAL A 71 20.24 9.22 -2.50
N VAL A 72 20.08 10.50 -2.31
CA VAL A 72 20.25 11.51 -3.36
C VAL A 72 21.70 11.51 -3.85
N GLU A 73 21.92 11.36 -5.15
CA GLU A 73 23.23 11.47 -5.81
C GLU A 73 23.48 12.88 -6.35
N ALA A 74 22.44 13.48 -6.93
CA ALA A 74 22.48 14.83 -7.48
C ALA A 74 21.11 15.50 -7.40
N SER A 75 21.10 16.83 -7.24
CA SER A 75 19.86 17.61 -7.20
C SER A 75 20.06 18.97 -7.83
N GLU A 76 19.08 19.41 -8.62
CA GLU A 76 18.91 20.79 -9.08
C GLU A 76 17.95 21.59 -8.18
N ASP A 77 17.25 20.92 -7.23
CA ASP A 77 16.34 21.52 -6.27
C ASP A 77 17.03 21.74 -4.93
N ALA A 78 16.95 22.94 -4.38
CA ALA A 78 17.63 23.34 -3.15
C ALA A 78 17.14 22.59 -1.87
N ARG A 79 15.99 21.92 -1.93
CA ARG A 79 15.43 21.13 -0.83
C ARG A 79 16.20 19.83 -0.58
N TYR A 80 16.95 19.34 -1.59
CA TYR A 80 17.65 18.07 -1.53
C TYR A 80 19.12 18.24 -1.86
N ARG A 81 19.98 17.50 -1.17
CA ARG A 81 21.43 17.52 -1.35
C ARG A 81 21.96 16.09 -1.49
N PRO A 82 23.08 15.88 -2.19
CA PRO A 82 23.76 14.58 -2.19
C PRO A 82 23.98 14.07 -0.76
N GLY A 83 23.61 12.80 -0.52
CA GLY A 83 23.65 12.17 0.79
C GLY A 83 22.32 12.17 1.54
N ASP A 84 21.33 12.97 1.16
CA ASP A 84 20.02 12.95 1.78
C ASP A 84 19.29 11.62 1.51
N ARG A 85 18.71 11.03 2.57
CA ARG A 85 17.88 9.84 2.43
C ARG A 85 16.45 10.25 2.09
N VAL A 86 15.88 9.61 1.07
CA VAL A 86 14.56 9.96 0.55
C VAL A 86 13.70 8.73 0.31
N VAL A 87 12.40 8.93 0.32
CA VAL A 87 11.39 7.93 -0.06
C VAL A 87 10.43 8.54 -1.07
N LEU A 88 10.06 7.74 -2.07
CA LEU A 88 9.01 8.05 -3.04
C LEU A 88 7.94 6.97 -3.01
N THR A 89 6.69 7.40 -2.95
CA THR A 89 5.50 6.55 -3.07
C THR A 89 4.45 7.30 -3.88
N GLY A 90 3.77 6.62 -4.80
CA GLY A 90 2.67 7.22 -5.57
C GLY A 90 3.11 8.05 -6.78
N TRP A 91 2.42 9.15 -7.05
CA TRP A 91 2.65 10.09 -8.16
C TRP A 91 2.62 9.46 -9.55
N ARG A 92 2.02 8.27 -9.68
CA ARG A 92 2.00 7.42 -10.89
C ARG A 92 3.39 6.98 -11.37
N VAL A 93 4.38 7.02 -10.51
CA VAL A 93 5.69 6.43 -10.74
C VAL A 93 5.50 4.91 -10.84
N GLY A 94 6.19 4.25 -11.75
CA GLY A 94 5.98 2.82 -12.06
C GLY A 94 4.76 2.51 -12.93
N GLU A 95 3.91 3.52 -13.21
CA GLU A 95 2.72 3.41 -14.07
C GLU A 95 2.88 4.25 -15.34
N LEU A 96 3.01 5.57 -15.19
CA LEU A 96 3.18 6.55 -16.28
C LEU A 96 4.61 7.06 -16.38
N TYR A 97 5.31 7.10 -15.26
CA TYR A 97 6.70 7.52 -15.15
C TYR A 97 7.55 6.34 -14.74
N TRP A 98 8.80 6.32 -15.13
CA TRP A 98 9.73 5.25 -14.74
C TRP A 98 9.80 5.13 -13.22
N GLY A 99 9.80 3.88 -12.76
CA GLY A 99 9.65 3.52 -11.36
C GLY A 99 10.92 3.08 -10.66
N GLY A 100 10.70 2.48 -9.49
CA GLY A 100 11.74 2.15 -8.53
C GLY A 100 12.38 0.76 -8.72
N TYR A 101 12.04 -0.01 -9.76
CA TYR A 101 12.74 -1.27 -10.04
C TYR A 101 14.01 -1.03 -10.84
N ALA A 102 14.82 -0.09 -10.38
CA ALA A 102 16.11 0.27 -10.95
C ALA A 102 17.06 0.74 -9.84
N THR A 103 18.36 0.51 -10.02
CA THR A 103 19.38 0.97 -9.05
C THR A 103 19.58 2.48 -9.07
N ARG A 104 18.99 3.19 -10.03
CA ARG A 104 19.00 4.66 -10.14
C ARG A 104 17.68 5.16 -10.69
N ALA A 105 17.15 6.24 -10.12
CA ALA A 105 15.96 6.92 -10.58
C ALA A 105 16.19 8.43 -10.66
N ARG A 106 15.58 9.10 -11.65
CA ARG A 106 15.52 10.56 -11.72
C ARG A 106 14.06 11.00 -11.72
N VAL A 107 13.71 11.88 -10.78
CA VAL A 107 12.32 12.23 -10.48
C VAL A 107 12.17 13.71 -10.17
N LYS A 108 10.91 14.17 -10.15
CA LYS A 108 10.59 15.51 -9.67
C LYS A 108 10.83 15.61 -8.17
N ALA A 109 11.38 16.74 -7.75
CA ALA A 109 11.65 17.03 -6.34
C ALA A 109 10.38 16.98 -5.47
N ASP A 110 9.24 17.45 -5.99
CA ASP A 110 7.94 17.46 -5.30
C ASP A 110 7.38 16.06 -4.99
N TRP A 111 7.92 15.02 -5.61
CA TRP A 111 7.46 13.64 -5.37
C TRP A 111 8.18 12.96 -4.22
N LEU A 112 9.32 13.49 -3.83
CA LEU A 112 10.17 12.93 -2.78
C LEU A 112 9.72 13.43 -1.39
N VAL A 113 9.86 12.56 -0.42
CA VAL A 113 9.75 12.88 1.00
C VAL A 113 11.10 12.62 1.66
N PRO A 114 11.64 13.57 2.44
CA PRO A 114 12.79 13.26 3.30
C PRO A 114 12.47 12.07 4.19
N LEU A 115 13.34 11.07 4.19
CA LEU A 115 13.12 9.89 5.02
C LEU A 115 13.29 10.26 6.50
N PRO A 116 12.28 10.01 7.37
CA PRO A 116 12.42 10.21 8.81
C PRO A 116 13.64 9.46 9.37
N GLU A 117 14.42 10.10 10.24
CA GLU A 117 15.67 9.55 10.79
C GLU A 117 15.49 8.19 11.48
N ALA A 118 14.34 7.97 12.11
CA ALA A 118 14.01 6.72 12.80
C ALA A 118 13.86 5.50 11.86
N LEU A 119 13.81 5.71 10.54
CA LEU A 119 13.61 4.64 9.57
C LEU A 119 14.86 4.47 8.68
N THR A 120 15.21 3.22 8.41
CA THR A 120 16.13 2.87 7.33
C THR A 120 15.40 2.85 5.98
N THR A 121 16.13 2.94 4.87
CA THR A 121 15.56 2.81 3.51
C THR A 121 14.86 1.46 3.31
N ARG A 122 15.37 0.39 3.92
CA ARG A 122 14.75 -0.93 3.92
C ARG A 122 13.41 -0.91 4.66
N GLN A 123 13.34 -0.30 5.84
CA GLN A 123 12.09 -0.15 6.61
C GLN A 123 11.10 0.76 5.90
N ALA A 124 11.58 1.84 5.26
CA ALA A 124 10.74 2.70 4.42
C ALA A 124 10.05 1.90 3.30
N MET A 125 10.74 0.92 2.70
CA MET A 125 10.14 0.07 1.67
C MET A 125 9.29 -1.06 2.25
N ALA A 126 9.54 -1.51 3.47
CA ALA A 126 8.60 -2.35 4.18
C ALA A 126 7.26 -1.62 4.46
N VAL A 127 7.31 -0.33 4.76
CA VAL A 127 6.14 0.55 4.80
C VAL A 127 5.57 0.73 3.39
N GLY A 128 6.29 1.38 2.49
CA GLY A 128 5.91 1.68 1.11
C GLY A 128 4.54 2.35 0.97
N THR A 129 3.97 2.29 -0.22
CA THR A 129 2.59 2.76 -0.48
C THR A 129 1.57 2.05 0.42
N ALA A 130 1.75 0.77 0.72
CA ALA A 130 0.80 0.02 1.55
C ALA A 130 0.73 0.56 2.99
N GLY A 131 1.87 0.79 3.63
CA GLY A 131 1.91 1.34 4.99
C GLY A 131 1.52 2.82 5.04
N LEU A 132 1.91 3.61 4.03
CA LEU A 132 1.42 4.99 3.89
C LEU A 132 -0.12 5.01 3.79
N THR A 133 -0.71 4.15 2.97
CA THR A 133 -2.17 4.04 2.81
C THR A 133 -2.83 3.65 4.13
N SER A 134 -2.23 2.71 4.88
CA SER A 134 -2.73 2.32 6.21
C SER A 134 -2.74 3.49 7.18
N MET A 135 -1.66 4.28 7.23
CA MET A 135 -1.59 5.45 8.11
C MET A 135 -2.55 6.56 7.67
N LEU A 136 -2.69 6.82 6.37
CA LEU A 136 -3.69 7.77 5.87
C LEU A 136 -5.12 7.35 6.24
N ALA A 137 -5.40 6.04 6.23
CA ALA A 137 -6.69 5.49 6.67
C ALA A 137 -6.90 5.70 8.18
N VAL A 138 -5.89 5.41 9.01
CA VAL A 138 -5.95 5.66 10.46
C VAL A 138 -6.20 7.13 10.74
N LEU A 139 -5.42 8.03 10.13
CA LEU A 139 -5.58 9.48 10.30
C LEU A 139 -6.98 9.96 9.86
N ALA A 140 -7.50 9.43 8.75
CA ALA A 140 -8.84 9.79 8.30
C ALA A 140 -9.93 9.33 9.27
N LEU A 141 -9.81 8.13 9.86
CA LEU A 141 -10.74 7.64 10.86
C LEU A 141 -10.65 8.45 12.16
N GLU A 142 -9.45 8.78 12.64
CA GLU A 142 -9.23 9.65 13.82
C GLU A 142 -9.78 11.07 13.57
N ASP A 143 -9.50 11.66 12.41
CA ASP A 143 -10.02 12.98 12.01
C ASP A 143 -11.57 12.99 11.93
N HIS A 144 -12.23 11.82 11.80
CA HIS A 144 -13.68 11.63 11.85
C HIS A 144 -14.17 11.06 13.18
N GLY A 145 -13.39 11.22 14.24
CA GLY A 145 -13.81 10.99 15.62
C GLY A 145 -13.61 9.56 16.14
N LEU A 146 -12.92 8.68 15.42
CA LEU A 146 -12.60 7.34 15.94
C LEU A 146 -11.62 7.44 17.11
N THR A 147 -11.96 6.80 18.24
CA THR A 147 -11.13 6.68 19.44
C THR A 147 -11.06 5.22 19.92
N PRO A 148 -10.00 4.80 20.67
CA PRO A 148 -9.81 3.39 21.08
C PRO A 148 -10.92 2.79 21.95
N ASP A 149 -11.65 3.62 22.69
CA ASP A 149 -12.70 3.22 23.63
C ASP A 149 -14.06 2.93 22.96
N GLN A 150 -14.21 3.26 21.67
CA GLN A 150 -15.48 3.07 20.95
C GLN A 150 -15.76 1.63 20.54
N GLY A 151 -14.75 0.75 20.59
CA GLY A 151 -14.89 -0.67 20.30
C GLY A 151 -13.98 -1.16 19.16
N GLU A 152 -14.33 -2.27 18.54
CA GLU A 152 -13.47 -2.93 17.54
C GLU A 152 -13.44 -2.19 16.21
N VAL A 153 -12.23 -2.07 15.67
CA VAL A 153 -11.97 -1.61 14.29
C VAL A 153 -11.75 -2.82 13.38
N LEU A 154 -12.54 -2.94 12.34
CA LEU A 154 -12.42 -4.02 11.36
C LEU A 154 -11.32 -3.70 10.34
N VAL A 155 -10.50 -4.69 10.00
CA VAL A 155 -9.54 -4.61 8.89
C VAL A 155 -9.83 -5.73 7.91
N THR A 156 -10.27 -5.39 6.69
CA THR A 156 -10.47 -6.38 5.63
C THR A 156 -9.18 -6.59 4.83
N GLY A 157 -9.01 -7.78 4.24
CA GLY A 157 -7.76 -8.11 3.56
C GLY A 157 -6.55 -8.07 4.51
N ALA A 158 -6.75 -8.38 5.78
CA ALA A 158 -5.83 -8.15 6.89
C ALA A 158 -4.44 -8.76 6.71
N ALA A 159 -4.31 -9.89 6.01
CA ALA A 159 -3.02 -10.54 5.77
C ALA A 159 -2.26 -10.01 4.53
N GLY A 160 -2.83 -9.05 3.79
CA GLY A 160 -2.16 -8.36 2.68
C GLY A 160 -1.28 -7.20 3.16
N GLY A 161 -0.64 -6.51 2.22
CA GLY A 161 0.31 -5.42 2.55
C GLY A 161 -0.31 -4.31 3.37
N VAL A 162 -1.42 -3.71 2.93
CA VAL A 162 -2.13 -2.65 3.66
C VAL A 162 -2.68 -3.21 4.97
N GLY A 163 -3.40 -4.35 4.92
CA GLY A 163 -4.05 -4.91 6.10
C GLY A 163 -3.08 -5.26 7.22
N SER A 164 -1.92 -5.86 6.91
CA SER A 164 -0.92 -6.21 7.93
C SER A 164 -0.38 -4.99 8.67
N VAL A 165 -0.03 -3.93 7.93
CA VAL A 165 0.43 -2.68 8.53
C VAL A 165 -0.70 -2.00 9.32
N ALA A 166 -1.93 -2.01 8.80
CA ALA A 166 -3.09 -1.44 9.50
C ALA A 166 -3.37 -2.15 10.84
N VAL A 167 -3.31 -3.49 10.87
CA VAL A 167 -3.46 -4.27 12.10
C VAL A 167 -2.40 -3.88 13.13
N ALA A 168 -1.12 -3.84 12.72
CA ALA A 168 -0.03 -3.51 13.63
C ALA A 168 -0.12 -2.06 14.15
N LEU A 169 -0.44 -1.10 13.29
CA LEU A 169 -0.61 0.31 13.65
C LEU A 169 -1.77 0.50 14.63
N LEU A 170 -2.97 0.02 14.30
CA LEU A 170 -4.15 0.16 15.13
C LEU A 170 -3.94 -0.48 16.51
N ALA A 171 -3.40 -1.70 16.55
CA ALA A 171 -3.12 -2.38 17.80
C ALA A 171 -2.12 -1.60 18.67
N HIS A 172 -1.03 -1.06 18.08
CA HIS A 172 -0.05 -0.24 18.80
C HIS A 172 -0.65 1.07 19.31
N LEU A 173 -1.59 1.66 18.58
CA LEU A 173 -2.32 2.87 18.98
C LEU A 173 -3.43 2.59 20.00
N GLY A 174 -3.57 1.35 20.49
CA GLY A 174 -4.52 0.97 21.54
C GLY A 174 -5.91 0.59 21.05
N TYR A 175 -6.14 0.47 19.75
CA TYR A 175 -7.42 0.01 19.21
C TYR A 175 -7.58 -1.51 19.33
N ALA A 176 -8.80 -1.98 19.64
CA ALA A 176 -9.15 -3.39 19.50
C ALA A 176 -9.36 -3.70 18.00
N VAL A 177 -8.61 -4.67 17.46
CA VAL A 177 -8.59 -4.94 16.01
C VAL A 177 -9.22 -6.27 15.68
N ALA A 178 -10.27 -6.26 14.85
CA ALA A 178 -10.86 -7.45 14.23
C ALA A 178 -10.31 -7.63 12.80
N ALA A 179 -9.53 -8.69 12.58
CA ALA A 179 -8.84 -8.94 11.33
C ALA A 179 -9.59 -9.96 10.46
N VAL A 180 -10.00 -9.57 9.25
CA VAL A 180 -10.69 -10.44 8.30
C VAL A 180 -9.71 -11.20 7.44
N THR A 181 -9.79 -12.53 7.43
CA THR A 181 -8.99 -13.38 6.55
C THR A 181 -9.80 -14.54 5.96
N GLY A 182 -9.50 -14.89 4.72
CA GLY A 182 -9.97 -16.13 4.09
C GLY A 182 -8.91 -17.25 4.09
N ARG A 183 -7.78 -17.02 4.77
CA ARG A 183 -6.63 -17.95 4.86
C ARG A 183 -6.39 -18.33 6.32
N PRO A 184 -6.96 -19.44 6.82
CA PRO A 184 -6.84 -19.84 8.23
C PRO A 184 -5.38 -19.93 8.71
N GLN A 185 -4.45 -20.32 7.84
CA GLN A 185 -3.02 -20.39 8.14
C GLN A 185 -2.40 -19.02 8.49
N THR A 186 -3.07 -17.90 8.22
CA THR A 186 -2.60 -16.55 8.59
C THR A 186 -3.08 -16.09 9.97
N GLU A 187 -3.91 -16.87 10.67
CA GLU A 187 -4.47 -16.46 11.97
C GLU A 187 -3.38 -16.14 12.99
N ARG A 188 -2.42 -17.05 13.20
CA ARG A 188 -1.30 -16.80 14.14
C ARG A 188 -0.55 -15.51 13.78
N TYR A 189 -0.21 -15.33 12.52
CA TYR A 189 0.46 -14.13 12.03
C TYR A 189 -0.34 -12.85 12.37
N LEU A 190 -1.65 -12.83 12.14
CA LEU A 190 -2.49 -11.67 12.43
C LEU A 190 -2.58 -11.39 13.94
N ARG A 191 -2.65 -12.44 14.77
CA ARG A 191 -2.59 -12.29 16.22
C ARG A 191 -1.24 -11.77 16.70
N ASP A 192 -0.15 -12.27 16.12
CA ASP A 192 1.21 -11.77 16.42
C ASP A 192 1.37 -10.31 16.02
N LEU A 193 0.65 -9.80 15.01
CA LEU A 193 0.59 -8.38 14.68
C LEU A 193 -0.23 -7.55 15.65
N GLY A 194 -1.12 -8.17 16.43
CA GLY A 194 -1.94 -7.51 17.43
C GLY A 194 -3.45 -7.60 17.20
N ALA A 195 -3.93 -8.43 16.27
CA ALA A 195 -5.37 -8.65 16.13
C ALA A 195 -5.96 -9.32 17.37
N SER A 196 -6.93 -8.67 18.01
CA SER A 196 -7.68 -9.21 19.14
C SER A 196 -8.69 -10.27 18.71
N ARG A 197 -9.23 -10.15 17.50
CA ARG A 197 -10.22 -11.07 16.93
C ARG A 197 -9.89 -11.40 15.47
N ILE A 198 -10.10 -12.67 15.10
CA ILE A 198 -10.09 -13.11 13.71
C ILE A 198 -11.51 -13.29 13.24
N VAL A 199 -11.83 -12.73 12.07
CA VAL A 199 -13.13 -12.84 11.42
C VAL A 199 -12.94 -13.64 10.13
N PRO A 200 -13.59 -14.81 9.99
CA PRO A 200 -13.58 -15.56 8.74
C PRO A 200 -14.14 -14.72 7.59
N ARG A 201 -13.47 -14.69 6.45
CA ARG A 201 -13.96 -13.95 5.27
C ARG A 201 -15.37 -14.40 4.86
N ALA A 202 -15.68 -15.67 5.04
CA ALA A 202 -17.00 -16.23 4.73
C ALA A 202 -18.14 -15.53 5.48
N ASP A 203 -17.91 -15.09 6.73
CA ASP A 203 -18.90 -14.42 7.54
C ASP A 203 -19.32 -13.05 6.98
N LEU A 204 -18.49 -12.45 6.10
CA LEU A 204 -18.75 -11.17 5.46
C LEU A 204 -18.96 -11.27 3.94
N ALA A 205 -18.82 -12.46 3.35
CA ALA A 205 -18.90 -12.65 1.90
C ALA A 205 -20.33 -12.79 1.38
N GLU A 206 -21.28 -13.16 2.26
CA GLU A 206 -22.67 -13.35 1.85
C GLU A 206 -23.37 -12.02 1.61
N THR A 207 -24.15 -11.98 0.53
CA THR A 207 -25.01 -10.82 0.22
C THR A 207 -26.10 -10.68 1.29
N VAL A 208 -26.21 -9.52 1.90
CA VAL A 208 -27.16 -9.26 2.96
C VAL A 208 -28.54 -8.92 2.41
N LYS A 209 -29.57 -9.53 2.95
CA LYS A 209 -30.97 -9.24 2.60
C LYS A 209 -31.47 -7.91 3.23
N ARG A 210 -30.80 -7.42 4.26
CA ARG A 210 -31.19 -6.20 5.00
C ARG A 210 -30.08 -5.17 4.92
N PRO A 211 -30.39 -3.90 4.65
CA PRO A 211 -29.38 -2.84 4.57
C PRO A 211 -28.76 -2.48 5.93
N LEU A 212 -29.38 -2.87 7.04
CA LEU A 212 -28.89 -2.68 8.41
C LEU A 212 -28.83 -4.03 9.12
N GLU A 213 -27.69 -4.32 9.70
CA GLU A 213 -27.43 -5.42 10.64
C GLU A 213 -27.20 -4.86 12.06
N GLY A 214 -26.73 -5.69 13.01
CA GLY A 214 -26.30 -5.21 14.32
C GLY A 214 -25.14 -4.23 14.22
N GLU A 215 -25.09 -3.26 15.12
CA GLU A 215 -23.98 -2.32 15.24
C GLU A 215 -22.77 -3.02 15.88
N ILE A 216 -21.75 -3.31 15.11
CA ILE A 216 -20.59 -4.12 15.55
C ILE A 216 -19.33 -3.27 15.56
N TRP A 217 -19.03 -2.61 14.43
CA TRP A 217 -17.72 -2.01 14.17
C TRP A 217 -17.70 -0.52 14.52
N ALA A 218 -16.73 -0.10 15.32
CA ALA A 218 -16.47 1.31 15.61
C ALA A 218 -15.81 2.04 14.43
N GLY A 219 -15.18 1.30 13.52
CA GLY A 219 -14.58 1.79 12.29
C GLY A 219 -14.13 0.63 11.42
N CYS A 220 -13.71 0.94 10.19
CA CYS A 220 -13.14 -0.09 9.30
C CYS A 220 -12.06 0.48 8.40
N ILE A 221 -11.01 -0.31 8.15
CA ILE A 221 -10.08 -0.10 7.02
C ILE A 221 -10.37 -1.20 6.01
N ASP A 222 -10.88 -0.83 4.84
CA ASP A 222 -11.33 -1.78 3.83
C ASP A 222 -10.43 -1.78 2.59
N ALA A 223 -9.71 -2.90 2.37
CA ALA A 223 -8.87 -3.14 1.20
C ALA A 223 -9.53 -4.05 0.15
N VAL A 224 -10.77 -4.51 0.39
CA VAL A 224 -11.44 -5.51 -0.43
C VAL A 224 -12.49 -4.89 -1.35
N GLY A 225 -13.31 -3.96 -0.86
CA GLY A 225 -14.39 -3.38 -1.66
C GLY A 225 -15.55 -4.36 -1.91
N GLY A 226 -16.31 -4.09 -2.96
CA GLY A 226 -17.35 -4.98 -3.46
C GLY A 226 -18.47 -5.30 -2.45
N PRO A 227 -19.03 -6.51 -2.52
CA PRO A 227 -20.12 -6.95 -1.60
C PRO A 227 -19.70 -6.95 -0.13
N MET A 228 -18.41 -7.20 0.18
CA MET A 228 -17.89 -7.18 1.55
C MET A 228 -18.00 -5.77 2.15
N LEU A 229 -17.55 -4.74 1.43
CA LEU A 229 -17.71 -3.36 1.86
C LEU A 229 -19.17 -3.00 2.06
N ALA A 230 -20.05 -3.38 1.12
CA ALA A 230 -21.49 -3.13 1.25
C ALA A 230 -22.07 -3.72 2.53
N ARG A 231 -21.64 -4.93 2.93
CA ARG A 231 -22.07 -5.56 4.19
C ARG A 231 -21.52 -4.83 5.40
N VAL A 232 -20.22 -4.47 5.38
CA VAL A 232 -19.57 -3.74 6.48
C VAL A 232 -20.31 -2.43 6.78
N LEU A 233 -20.77 -1.69 5.75
CA LEU A 233 -21.57 -0.48 5.94
C LEU A 233 -22.83 -0.72 6.79
N GLY A 234 -23.50 -1.86 6.61
CA GLY A 234 -24.66 -2.24 7.42
C GLY A 234 -24.35 -2.64 8.86
N GLN A 235 -23.08 -2.89 9.19
CA GLN A 235 -22.61 -3.31 10.52
C GLN A 235 -21.84 -2.22 11.28
N LEU A 236 -21.60 -1.06 10.66
CA LEU A 236 -20.99 0.09 11.35
C LEU A 236 -21.92 0.61 12.46
N LYS A 237 -21.31 1.02 13.56
CA LYS A 237 -21.99 1.74 14.64
C LYS A 237 -22.46 3.11 14.16
N TYR A 238 -23.37 3.72 14.92
CA TYR A 238 -23.86 5.07 14.65
C TYR A 238 -22.70 6.08 14.53
N GLY A 239 -22.69 6.86 13.46
CA GLY A 239 -21.64 7.86 13.16
C GLY A 239 -20.29 7.31 12.73
N ALA A 240 -20.09 5.98 12.72
CA ALA A 240 -18.81 5.38 12.39
C ALA A 240 -18.45 5.52 10.92
N SER A 241 -17.14 5.37 10.63
CA SER A 241 -16.58 5.55 9.29
C SER A 241 -15.85 4.31 8.80
N VAL A 242 -15.86 4.08 7.48
CA VAL A 242 -14.96 3.15 6.81
C VAL A 242 -13.97 3.91 5.94
N ALA A 243 -12.68 3.65 6.09
CA ALA A 243 -11.64 4.10 5.19
C ALA A 243 -11.49 3.09 4.03
N ALA A 244 -11.97 3.45 2.85
CA ALA A 244 -11.91 2.61 1.65
C ALA A 244 -10.57 2.83 0.95
N VAL A 245 -9.72 1.79 0.93
CA VAL A 245 -8.33 1.86 0.46
C VAL A 245 -8.04 0.95 -0.73
N GLY A 246 -8.93 0.02 -1.06
CA GLY A 246 -8.70 -0.97 -2.10
C GLY A 246 -9.97 -1.59 -2.68
N LEU A 247 -9.79 -2.41 -3.72
CA LEU A 247 -10.86 -3.02 -4.49
C LEU A 247 -10.54 -4.47 -4.91
N ALA A 248 -9.79 -5.19 -4.07
CA ALA A 248 -9.34 -6.55 -4.41
C ALA A 248 -10.51 -7.55 -4.64
N GLY A 249 -11.68 -7.29 -4.06
CA GLY A 249 -12.90 -8.07 -4.26
C GLY A 249 -13.87 -7.48 -5.30
N GLY A 250 -13.49 -6.38 -5.96
CA GLY A 250 -14.27 -5.72 -7.02
C GLY A 250 -14.47 -4.22 -6.77
N SER A 251 -14.72 -3.48 -7.86
CA SER A 251 -14.90 -2.02 -7.84
C SER A 251 -16.36 -1.59 -7.63
N GLY A 252 -17.32 -2.50 -7.80
CA GLY A 252 -18.74 -2.21 -7.59
C GLY A 252 -19.08 -2.13 -6.10
N LEU A 253 -19.96 -1.21 -5.72
CA LEU A 253 -20.48 -1.09 -4.36
C LEU A 253 -22.00 -1.32 -4.36
N PRO A 254 -22.48 -2.57 -4.15
CA PRO A 254 -23.91 -2.89 -4.12
C PRO A 254 -24.50 -2.57 -2.75
N ALA A 255 -24.52 -1.29 -2.37
CA ALA A 255 -25.02 -0.81 -1.08
C ALA A 255 -26.29 0.05 -1.24
N SER A 256 -27.05 0.13 -0.16
CA SER A 256 -28.19 1.06 -0.01
C SER A 256 -27.74 2.35 0.67
N VAL A 257 -28.47 3.43 0.45
CA VAL A 257 -28.28 4.70 1.19
C VAL A 257 -28.80 4.64 2.64
N ILE A 258 -29.54 3.61 3.01
CA ILE A 258 -30.20 3.48 4.32
C ILE A 258 -29.22 3.57 5.50
N PRO A 259 -28.04 2.90 5.50
CA PRO A 259 -27.07 3.04 6.60
C PRO A 259 -26.58 4.48 6.80
N PHE A 260 -26.42 5.24 5.71
CA PHE A 260 -26.00 6.65 5.76
C PHE A 260 -27.08 7.51 6.41
N LEU A 261 -28.34 7.32 6.02
CA LEU A 261 -29.44 8.12 6.53
C LEU A 261 -29.83 7.79 7.98
N LEU A 262 -29.79 6.50 8.35
CA LEU A 262 -30.32 6.05 9.65
C LEU A 262 -29.24 5.90 10.72
N ARG A 263 -27.95 5.81 10.34
CA ARG A 263 -26.82 5.70 11.28
C ARG A 263 -25.74 6.76 11.07
N GLY A 264 -25.90 7.66 10.09
CA GLY A 264 -24.90 8.72 9.83
C GLY A 264 -23.51 8.21 9.54
N ILE A 265 -23.40 7.00 8.99
CA ILE A 265 -22.07 6.41 8.66
C ILE A 265 -21.40 7.14 7.51
N ASN A 266 -20.07 6.97 7.38
CA ASN A 266 -19.28 7.62 6.35
C ASN A 266 -18.43 6.61 5.56
N ILE A 267 -18.22 6.89 4.27
CA ILE A 267 -17.16 6.27 3.47
C ILE A 267 -16.09 7.33 3.17
N LEU A 268 -14.89 7.07 3.63
CA LEU A 268 -13.73 7.93 3.46
C LEU A 268 -12.83 7.33 2.38
N GLY A 269 -12.78 7.95 1.21
CA GLY A 269 -11.86 7.53 0.14
C GLY A 269 -10.41 7.89 0.48
N ILE A 270 -9.52 6.92 0.39
CA ILE A 270 -8.10 7.11 0.69
C ILE A 270 -7.29 7.02 -0.60
N ASP A 271 -6.87 8.17 -1.11
CA ASP A 271 -5.92 8.26 -2.23
C ASP A 271 -4.49 8.46 -1.70
N SER A 272 -3.64 7.45 -1.86
CA SER A 272 -2.21 7.52 -1.57
C SER A 272 -1.36 7.87 -2.81
N VAL A 273 -1.96 7.90 -4.01
CA VAL A 273 -1.25 8.19 -5.26
C VAL A 273 -0.99 9.68 -5.41
N LEU A 274 -2.05 10.48 -5.32
CA LEU A 274 -1.99 11.95 -5.46
C LEU A 274 -2.23 12.65 -4.12
N CYS A 275 -2.01 11.96 -3.01
CA CYS A 275 -2.13 12.51 -1.67
C CYS A 275 -1.32 13.82 -1.55
N PRO A 276 -1.91 14.92 -1.09
CA PRO A 276 -1.21 16.19 -0.88
C PRO A 276 0.05 16.02 -0.02
N TYR A 277 1.09 16.81 -0.33
CA TYR A 277 2.40 16.69 0.27
C TYR A 277 2.37 16.78 1.81
N ASP A 278 1.65 17.76 2.36
CA ASP A 278 1.55 17.94 3.83
C ASP A 278 0.88 16.75 4.53
N ARG A 279 -0.15 16.17 3.92
CA ARG A 279 -0.78 14.95 4.45
C ARG A 279 0.18 13.76 4.39
N ARG A 280 1.01 13.69 3.36
CA ARG A 280 2.04 12.67 3.19
C ARG A 280 3.12 12.81 4.26
N LEU A 281 3.60 14.03 4.53
CA LEU A 281 4.54 14.32 5.62
C LEU A 281 3.95 13.96 6.99
N ARG A 282 2.70 14.35 7.26
CA ARG A 282 1.99 13.97 8.51
C ARG A 282 1.95 12.44 8.68
N ALA A 283 1.63 11.71 7.62
CA ALA A 283 1.55 10.27 7.67
C ALA A 283 2.93 9.61 7.89
N TRP A 284 3.97 10.02 7.18
CA TRP A 284 5.33 9.51 7.39
C TRP A 284 5.87 9.83 8.78
N GLY A 285 5.59 11.02 9.32
CA GLY A 285 5.93 11.40 10.68
C GLY A 285 5.24 10.51 11.74
N ARG A 286 3.93 10.23 11.56
CA ARG A 286 3.18 9.32 12.46
C ARG A 286 3.65 7.87 12.34
N ILE A 287 4.03 7.41 11.14
CA ILE A 287 4.62 6.07 10.93
C ILE A 287 5.92 5.94 11.72
N ALA A 288 6.81 6.92 11.59
CA ALA A 288 8.11 6.92 12.26
C ALA A 288 8.01 6.87 13.80
N GLN A 289 6.92 7.41 14.37
CA GLN A 289 6.68 7.45 15.81
C GLN A 289 5.86 6.27 16.32
N GLY A 290 4.95 5.73 15.50
CA GLY A 290 3.90 4.82 15.97
C GLY A 290 3.88 3.44 15.33
N LEU A 291 4.77 3.12 14.38
CA LEU A 291 4.81 1.77 13.82
C LEU A 291 5.82 0.90 14.58
N PRO A 292 5.40 -0.21 15.21
CA PRO A 292 6.32 -1.10 15.91
C PRO A 292 7.24 -1.79 14.89
N LEU A 293 8.54 -1.46 14.92
CA LEU A 293 9.51 -1.90 13.92
C LEU A 293 9.78 -3.41 13.97
N ASP A 294 9.65 -4.05 15.13
CA ASP A 294 9.72 -5.51 15.28
C ASP A 294 8.60 -6.21 14.50
N LYS A 295 7.38 -5.67 14.56
CA LYS A 295 6.24 -6.16 13.78
C LYS A 295 6.45 -5.91 12.29
N LEU A 296 6.97 -4.73 11.92
CA LEU A 296 7.29 -4.42 10.53
C LEU A 296 8.32 -5.40 9.96
N GLU A 297 9.39 -5.69 10.69
CA GLU A 297 10.41 -6.66 10.28
C GLU A 297 9.82 -8.08 10.09
N ALA A 298 8.92 -8.50 10.98
CA ALA A 298 8.24 -9.80 10.89
C ALA A 298 7.31 -9.94 9.66
N MET A 299 6.93 -8.83 9.01
CA MET A 299 6.12 -8.83 7.79
C MET A 299 6.96 -9.04 6.53
N ILE A 300 8.28 -8.82 6.57
CA ILE A 300 9.12 -8.70 5.37
C ILE A 300 9.39 -10.07 4.75
N LEU A 301 9.09 -10.18 3.47
CA LEU A 301 9.59 -11.18 2.55
C LEU A 301 10.69 -10.50 1.70
N PRO A 302 11.97 -10.85 1.88
CA PRO A 302 13.04 -10.28 1.07
C PRO A 302 12.99 -10.81 -0.36
N ALA A 303 13.33 -9.96 -1.32
CA ALA A 303 13.36 -10.26 -2.74
C ALA A 303 14.44 -9.45 -3.47
N VAL A 304 14.75 -9.86 -4.68
CA VAL A 304 15.59 -9.14 -5.65
C VAL A 304 14.81 -8.93 -6.96
N LEU A 305 15.34 -8.15 -7.90
CA LEU A 305 14.65 -7.86 -9.17
C LEU A 305 14.23 -9.11 -9.94
N ALA A 306 15.02 -10.18 -9.88
CA ALA A 306 14.73 -11.43 -10.59
C ALA A 306 13.47 -12.16 -10.08
N ASP A 307 13.08 -11.94 -8.83
CA ASP A 307 11.93 -12.60 -8.21
C ASP A 307 10.60 -11.92 -8.60
N LEU A 308 10.66 -10.67 -9.06
CA LEU A 308 9.48 -9.82 -9.25
C LEU A 308 8.43 -10.36 -10.23
N PRO A 309 8.78 -10.99 -11.37
CA PRO A 309 7.75 -11.53 -12.26
C PRO A 309 6.90 -12.64 -11.59
N ALA A 310 7.55 -13.53 -10.84
CA ALA A 310 6.86 -14.61 -10.12
C ALA A 310 6.04 -14.08 -8.93
N LEU A 311 6.65 -13.20 -8.13
CA LEU A 311 5.97 -12.56 -6.99
C LEU A 311 4.84 -11.63 -7.44
N GLY A 312 4.98 -10.95 -8.59
CA GLY A 312 3.94 -10.14 -9.20
C GLY A 312 2.70 -10.98 -9.57
N ALA A 313 2.90 -12.17 -10.14
CA ALA A 313 1.81 -13.09 -10.42
C ALA A 313 1.15 -13.62 -9.12
N ALA A 314 1.94 -13.89 -8.09
CA ALA A 314 1.45 -14.38 -6.80
C ALA A 314 0.64 -13.31 -6.03
N ILE A 315 1.09 -12.05 -6.02
CA ILE A 315 0.39 -10.98 -5.30
C ILE A 315 -0.99 -10.68 -5.91
N VAL A 316 -1.12 -10.75 -7.23
CA VAL A 316 -2.41 -10.55 -7.92
C VAL A 316 -3.40 -11.66 -7.56
N LYS A 317 -2.92 -12.90 -7.34
CA LYS A 317 -3.74 -14.02 -6.87
C LYS A 317 -4.08 -13.95 -5.38
N GLY A 318 -3.46 -13.02 -4.63
CA GLY A 318 -3.63 -12.91 -3.18
C GLY A 318 -2.81 -13.91 -2.37
N ASP A 319 -1.78 -14.51 -2.94
CA ASP A 319 -0.95 -15.54 -2.29
C ASP A 319 0.21 -14.93 -1.47
N VAL A 320 0.50 -13.65 -1.63
CA VAL A 320 1.53 -12.96 -0.86
C VAL A 320 0.97 -12.50 0.49
N ARG A 321 1.76 -12.70 1.55
CA ARG A 321 1.48 -12.22 2.92
C ARG A 321 2.45 -11.10 3.28
N GLY A 322 1.97 -10.08 4.00
CA GLY A 322 2.81 -9.02 4.52
C GLY A 322 3.42 -8.14 3.43
N ARG A 323 4.72 -7.89 3.51
CA ARG A 323 5.43 -6.93 2.65
C ARG A 323 6.60 -7.59 1.92
N VAL A 324 6.67 -7.43 0.62
CA VAL A 324 7.85 -7.81 -0.17
C VAL A 324 8.77 -6.61 -0.25
N VAL A 325 10.00 -6.73 0.21
CA VAL A 325 11.04 -5.69 0.10
C VAL A 325 12.12 -6.16 -0.87
N VAL A 326 12.37 -5.35 -1.89
CA VAL A 326 13.27 -5.65 -2.99
C VAL A 326 14.61 -4.95 -2.76
N ASP A 327 15.68 -5.71 -2.55
CA ASP A 327 17.04 -5.17 -2.48
C ASP A 327 17.58 -4.97 -3.91
N LEU A 328 17.98 -3.73 -4.21
CA LEU A 328 18.50 -3.35 -5.52
C LEU A 328 20.03 -3.29 -5.57
N ARG A 329 20.70 -3.46 -4.43
CA ARG A 329 22.17 -3.39 -4.30
C ARG A 329 22.86 -4.71 -4.59
N GLY A 330 22.11 -5.80 -4.58
CA GLY A 330 22.58 -7.17 -4.82
C GLY A 330 22.56 -7.59 -6.28
#